data_7b516d17fbbcfa6900c7fd16f599fda2
#
_entry.id   7b516d17fbbcfa6900c7fd16f599fda2
#
_cell.length_a   1.000
_cell.length_b   1.000
_cell.length_c   1.000
_cell.angle_alpha   90.00
_cell.angle_beta   90.00
_cell.angle_gamma   90.00
#
_symmetry.space_group_name_H-M   'P 1'
#
loop_
_entity.id
_entity.type
_entity.pdbx_description
1 polymer ?
#
loop_
_entity_poly.entity_id
_entity_poly.type
_entity_poly.pdbx_seq_one_letter_code
_entity_poly.pdbx_strand_id
1 'polypeptide(L)'
;MEKIYLLPNTPKYKANLHCHTTFSDGAFTPEEIKKTYKEHGYAVVAYTDHEYIVNHQDLNDDSFIAITGYEYSLGEAPHDGFTHWMDLKCCHLNLYAKDPYQDKHVCFDPEHVPHCKHPEKLLYTGPIFKATYDDIQHVIDEANKNGYLVCFNHPYWSVEPHGDYFNLKGLFAMEINNTSASDYSGHSFYDYGLLAEYNRTVAPVGADDNHNLVLDPDVDHSDSFGGYTMIYTDDFSYAGILSAMERRDVYGSTGIDFDEVSVTGDVLHIACTPCTSIMACFGGRRWREKRAYDGNTVTAAEFAIPEDATYIRVFCTNRQDGSYATTRPYDVPKKAQA
;
A
#
# COMPACT_ATOMS: atom_id res chain seq x y z
N MET A 1 0.12 34.76 1.59
CA MET A 1 0.14 33.72 0.57
C MET A 1 -0.77 32.61 1.05
N GLU A 2 -1.54 32.01 0.17
CA GLU A 2 -2.46 30.91 0.47
C GLU A 2 -1.66 29.66 0.85
N LYS A 3 -2.17 28.88 1.82
CA LYS A 3 -1.62 27.58 2.21
C LYS A 3 -2.23 26.50 1.31
N ILE A 4 -1.38 25.69 0.67
CA ILE A 4 -1.75 24.56 -0.17
C ILE A 4 -1.41 23.28 0.58
N TYR A 5 -2.42 22.46 0.87
CA TYR A 5 -2.23 21.17 1.51
C TYR A 5 -1.84 20.13 0.47
N LEU A 6 -0.73 19.43 0.69
CA LEU A 6 -0.27 18.28 -0.13
C LEU A 6 -0.93 16.98 0.35
N LEU A 7 -1.02 16.78 1.67
CA LEU A 7 -1.96 15.85 2.28
C LEU A 7 -3.24 16.62 2.62
N PRO A 8 -4.43 16.13 2.27
CA PRO A 8 -5.68 16.84 2.53
C PRO A 8 -5.87 17.19 4.01
N ASN A 9 -6.43 18.36 4.30
CA ASN A 9 -6.82 18.78 5.65
C ASN A 9 -8.26 18.32 5.95
N THR A 10 -8.48 17.02 5.89
CA THR A 10 -9.76 16.32 6.14
C THR A 10 -9.56 15.23 7.18
N PRO A 11 -10.61 14.60 7.70
CA PRO A 11 -10.47 13.39 8.51
C PRO A 11 -9.59 12.34 7.82
N LYS A 12 -8.84 11.58 8.62
CA LYS A 12 -7.98 10.50 8.14
C LYS A 12 -8.35 9.18 8.82
N TYR A 13 -8.30 8.10 8.05
CA TYR A 13 -8.71 6.77 8.48
C TYR A 13 -7.58 5.77 8.30
N LYS A 14 -7.25 5.04 9.38
CA LYS A 14 -6.23 4.00 9.37
C LYS A 14 -6.76 2.76 8.65
N ALA A 15 -6.01 2.27 7.67
CA ALA A 15 -6.39 1.14 6.82
C ALA A 15 -5.32 0.06 6.79
N ASN A 16 -5.72 -1.22 6.78
CA ASN A 16 -4.94 -2.32 6.27
C ASN A 16 -5.45 -2.68 4.87
N LEU A 17 -4.60 -2.60 3.87
CA LEU A 17 -4.99 -2.82 2.47
C LEU A 17 -4.55 -4.18 1.92
N HIS A 18 -4.11 -5.11 2.78
CA HIS A 18 -3.75 -6.47 2.42
C HIS A 18 -4.06 -7.42 3.57
N CYS A 19 -5.05 -8.29 3.39
CA CYS A 19 -5.57 -9.13 4.46
C CYS A 19 -6.13 -10.44 3.90
N HIS A 20 -5.70 -11.56 4.49
CA HIS A 20 -6.20 -12.91 4.21
C HIS A 20 -7.13 -13.39 5.32
N THR A 21 -8.12 -14.19 4.95
CA THR A 21 -9.12 -14.74 5.85
C THR A 21 -9.27 -16.25 5.68
N THR A 22 -10.23 -16.83 6.39
CA THR A 22 -10.60 -18.24 6.20
C THR A 22 -11.14 -18.57 4.81
N PHE A 23 -11.34 -17.59 3.93
CA PHE A 23 -11.69 -17.82 2.52
C PHE A 23 -10.50 -18.26 1.66
N SER A 24 -9.28 -17.85 2.04
CA SER A 24 -8.03 -18.39 1.48
C SER A 24 -7.25 -19.15 2.56
N ASP A 25 -6.11 -18.69 2.96
CA ASP A 25 -5.20 -19.35 3.88
C ASP A 25 -5.04 -18.62 5.22
N GLY A 26 -5.76 -17.52 5.45
CA GLY A 26 -5.85 -16.89 6.74
C GLY A 26 -6.57 -17.76 7.79
N ALA A 27 -6.23 -17.57 9.06
CA ALA A 27 -6.82 -18.31 10.18
C ALA A 27 -8.10 -17.66 10.74
N PHE A 28 -8.26 -16.33 10.56
CA PHE A 28 -9.40 -15.59 11.11
C PHE A 28 -10.52 -15.45 10.07
N THR A 29 -11.77 -15.51 10.59
CA THR A 29 -12.95 -15.14 9.78
C THR A 29 -12.95 -13.63 9.50
N PRO A 30 -13.69 -13.16 8.47
CA PRO A 30 -13.84 -11.74 8.20
C PRO A 30 -14.34 -10.93 9.41
N GLU A 31 -15.22 -11.49 10.22
CA GLU A 31 -15.74 -10.86 11.44
C GLU A 31 -14.68 -10.75 12.55
N GLU A 32 -13.84 -11.77 12.69
CA GLU A 32 -12.71 -11.75 13.62
C GLU A 32 -11.67 -10.71 13.20
N ILE A 33 -11.37 -10.60 11.90
CA ILE A 33 -10.53 -9.55 11.33
C ILE A 33 -11.10 -8.17 11.64
N LYS A 34 -12.39 -7.92 11.32
CA LYS A 34 -13.04 -6.65 11.65
C LYS A 34 -12.87 -6.30 13.12
N LYS A 35 -13.21 -7.22 14.01
CA LYS A 35 -13.13 -7.01 15.45
C LYS A 35 -11.72 -6.65 15.89
N THR A 36 -10.75 -7.46 15.50
CA THR A 36 -9.36 -7.33 15.91
C THR A 36 -8.73 -6.05 15.39
N TYR A 37 -8.94 -5.71 14.11
CA TYR A 37 -8.42 -4.49 13.52
C TYR A 37 -9.07 -3.22 14.08
N LYS A 38 -10.37 -3.23 14.38
CA LYS A 38 -11.04 -2.11 15.08
C LYS A 38 -10.45 -1.88 16.48
N GLU A 39 -10.14 -2.93 17.23
CA GLU A 39 -9.49 -2.83 18.55
C GLU A 39 -8.11 -2.18 18.48
N HIS A 40 -7.44 -2.24 17.30
CA HIS A 40 -6.15 -1.59 17.03
C HIS A 40 -6.28 -0.26 16.25
N GLY A 41 -7.50 0.32 16.23
CA GLY A 41 -7.75 1.64 15.67
C GLY A 41 -7.85 1.71 14.14
N TYR A 42 -7.96 0.56 13.45
CA TYR A 42 -8.22 0.54 12.02
C TYR A 42 -9.72 0.77 11.74
N ALA A 43 -9.99 1.59 10.75
CA ALA A 43 -11.34 1.89 10.28
C ALA A 43 -11.65 1.28 8.91
N VAL A 44 -10.62 0.82 8.18
CA VAL A 44 -10.75 0.24 6.85
C VAL A 44 -9.88 -1.00 6.75
N VAL A 45 -10.43 -2.09 6.19
CA VAL A 45 -9.67 -3.29 5.81
C VAL A 45 -10.07 -3.71 4.39
N ALA A 46 -9.09 -3.92 3.53
CA ALA A 46 -9.31 -4.58 2.25
C ALA A 46 -9.14 -6.09 2.46
N TYR A 47 -10.19 -6.83 2.15
CA TYR A 47 -10.18 -8.28 2.18
C TYR A 47 -9.68 -8.77 0.83
N THR A 48 -8.46 -9.30 0.82
CA THR A 48 -7.71 -9.62 -0.39
C THR A 48 -7.30 -11.08 -0.38
N ASP A 49 -8.23 -11.97 -0.04
CA ASP A 49 -8.01 -13.41 -0.09
C ASP A 49 -7.42 -13.83 -1.44
N HIS A 50 -6.53 -14.82 -1.45
CA HIS A 50 -5.87 -15.30 -2.65
C HIS A 50 -6.88 -15.75 -3.72
N GLU A 51 -6.76 -15.17 -4.91
CA GLU A 51 -7.49 -15.54 -6.13
C GLU A 51 -9.03 -15.50 -6.02
N TYR A 52 -9.59 -15.13 -4.88
CA TYR A 52 -10.99 -15.24 -4.60
C TYR A 52 -11.60 -13.94 -4.10
N ILE A 53 -12.44 -13.32 -4.92
CA ILE A 53 -13.15 -12.10 -4.54
C ILE A 53 -14.40 -12.45 -3.71
N VAL A 54 -14.48 -11.89 -2.51
CA VAL A 54 -15.64 -12.01 -1.63
C VAL A 54 -16.14 -10.63 -1.22
N ASN A 55 -17.45 -10.47 -1.27
CA ASN A 55 -18.13 -9.26 -0.81
C ASN A 55 -18.41 -9.38 0.69
N HIS A 56 -17.90 -8.44 1.46
CA HIS A 56 -18.11 -8.34 2.91
C HIS A 56 -18.84 -7.04 3.30
N GLN A 57 -19.80 -6.58 2.47
CA GLN A 57 -20.52 -5.34 2.74
C GLN A 57 -21.44 -5.41 3.98
N ASP A 58 -21.79 -6.59 4.44
CA ASP A 58 -22.47 -6.86 5.70
C ASP A 58 -21.63 -6.49 6.94
N LEU A 59 -20.31 -6.38 6.78
CA LEU A 59 -19.39 -5.92 7.82
C LEU A 59 -19.32 -4.39 7.95
N ASN A 60 -19.81 -3.63 6.98
CA ASN A 60 -19.74 -2.17 7.00
C ASN A 60 -20.65 -1.59 8.08
N ASP A 61 -20.13 -0.58 8.78
CA ASP A 61 -20.88 0.22 9.75
C ASP A 61 -20.35 1.68 9.76
N ASP A 62 -20.91 2.53 10.65
CA ASP A 62 -20.53 3.95 10.77
C ASP A 62 -19.04 4.16 11.16
N SER A 63 -18.31 3.12 11.47
CA SER A 63 -16.93 3.16 11.97
C SER A 63 -15.98 2.15 11.30
N PHE A 64 -16.48 1.37 10.32
CA PHE A 64 -15.68 0.37 9.62
C PHE A 64 -16.15 0.16 8.18
N ILE A 65 -15.19 0.15 7.26
CA ILE A 65 -15.41 -0.16 5.83
C ILE A 65 -14.57 -1.39 5.45
N ALA A 66 -15.27 -2.42 4.98
CA ALA A 66 -14.69 -3.60 4.33
C ALA A 66 -14.56 -3.35 2.82
N ILE A 67 -13.33 -3.23 2.30
CA ILE A 67 -13.10 -3.09 0.87
C ILE A 67 -13.13 -4.49 0.25
N THR A 68 -13.95 -4.65 -0.80
CA THR A 68 -14.01 -5.84 -1.64
C THR A 68 -12.78 -5.88 -2.54
N GLY A 69 -12.05 -6.99 -2.54
CA GLY A 69 -10.88 -7.16 -3.36
C GLY A 69 -10.40 -8.60 -3.40
N TYR A 70 -9.27 -8.82 -4.02
CA TYR A 70 -8.54 -10.10 -3.96
C TYR A 70 -7.08 -9.90 -4.35
N GLU A 71 -6.23 -10.79 -3.87
CA GLU A 71 -4.84 -10.87 -4.30
C GLU A 71 -4.72 -11.87 -5.45
N TYR A 72 -4.17 -11.42 -6.57
CA TYR A 72 -3.86 -12.24 -7.74
C TYR A 72 -2.38 -12.55 -7.81
N SER A 73 -2.05 -13.83 -8.02
CA SER A 73 -0.69 -14.33 -8.14
C SER A 73 -0.34 -14.66 -9.59
N LEU A 74 0.69 -14.00 -10.13
CA LEU A 74 1.29 -14.35 -11.40
C LEU A 74 2.56 -15.16 -11.11
N GLY A 75 2.61 -16.42 -11.59
CA GLY A 75 3.74 -17.30 -11.33
C GLY A 75 4.53 -17.63 -12.59
N GLU A 76 5.78 -18.03 -12.41
CA GLU A 76 6.58 -18.66 -13.44
C GLU A 76 6.15 -20.13 -13.59
N ALA A 77 6.10 -20.65 -14.82
CA ALA A 77 5.86 -22.08 -15.03
C ALA A 77 7.01 -22.92 -14.46
N PRO A 78 6.74 -24.06 -13.80
CA PRO A 78 7.78 -24.96 -13.36
C PRO A 78 8.72 -25.37 -14.53
N HIS A 79 10.01 -25.40 -14.27
CA HIS A 79 11.05 -25.70 -15.26
C HIS A 79 12.00 -26.80 -14.78
N ASP A 80 12.87 -27.27 -15.66
CA ASP A 80 13.91 -28.24 -15.30
C ASP A 80 14.82 -27.67 -14.20
N GLY A 81 14.96 -28.43 -13.10
CA GLY A 81 15.69 -27.98 -11.91
C GLY A 81 14.82 -27.36 -10.80
N PHE A 82 13.52 -27.20 -11.03
CA PHE A 82 12.56 -26.81 -10.00
C PHE A 82 12.54 -27.85 -8.87
N THR A 83 12.76 -27.39 -7.65
CA THR A 83 12.79 -28.23 -6.45
C THR A 83 11.79 -27.80 -5.38
N HIS A 84 11.43 -26.51 -5.40
CA HIS A 84 10.53 -25.92 -4.42
C HIS A 84 9.78 -24.75 -5.04
N TRP A 85 8.53 -24.51 -4.63
CA TRP A 85 7.73 -23.40 -5.16
C TRP A 85 8.41 -22.01 -4.97
N MET A 86 9.22 -21.84 -3.93
CA MET A 86 10.03 -20.63 -3.71
C MET A 86 11.16 -20.44 -4.74
N ASP A 87 11.44 -21.43 -5.57
CA ASP A 87 12.44 -21.30 -6.66
C ASP A 87 11.85 -20.61 -7.89
N LEU A 88 10.53 -20.41 -7.93
CA LEU A 88 9.82 -19.82 -9.05
C LEU A 88 9.63 -18.31 -8.85
N LYS A 89 9.77 -17.56 -9.94
CA LYS A 89 9.41 -16.14 -9.94
C LYS A 89 7.90 -16.00 -9.71
N CYS A 90 7.54 -15.04 -8.86
CA CYS A 90 6.14 -14.68 -8.64
C CYS A 90 5.99 -13.16 -8.58
N CYS A 91 4.79 -12.69 -8.90
CA CYS A 91 4.38 -11.30 -8.74
C CYS A 91 2.96 -11.30 -8.20
N HIS A 92 2.71 -10.58 -7.13
CA HIS A 92 1.38 -10.49 -6.54
C HIS A 92 0.81 -9.07 -6.71
N LEU A 93 -0.49 -9.01 -6.99
CA LEU A 93 -1.23 -7.77 -7.19
C LEU A 93 -2.51 -7.80 -6.36
N ASN A 94 -2.71 -6.78 -5.51
CA ASN A 94 -4.03 -6.57 -4.91
C ASN A 94 -4.91 -5.77 -5.86
N LEU A 95 -6.13 -6.28 -6.09
CA LEU A 95 -7.16 -5.66 -6.89
C LEU A 95 -8.29 -5.20 -5.97
N TYR A 96 -8.46 -3.88 -5.80
CA TYR A 96 -9.51 -3.29 -4.97
C TYR A 96 -10.68 -2.86 -5.85
N ALA A 97 -11.85 -3.43 -5.62
CA ALA A 97 -13.03 -3.14 -6.42
C ALA A 97 -13.59 -1.75 -6.11
N LYS A 98 -13.89 -0.94 -7.15
CA LYS A 98 -14.58 0.35 -6.97
C LYS A 98 -16.07 0.18 -6.68
N ASP A 99 -16.67 -0.91 -7.20
CA ASP A 99 -18.02 -1.35 -6.86
C ASP A 99 -17.96 -2.34 -5.70
N PRO A 100 -18.58 -2.06 -4.54
CA PRO A 100 -18.58 -2.98 -3.41
C PRO A 100 -19.19 -4.36 -3.71
N TYR A 101 -20.01 -4.45 -4.73
CA TYR A 101 -20.69 -5.69 -5.16
C TYR A 101 -20.02 -6.36 -6.37
N GLN A 102 -18.81 -5.94 -6.71
CA GLN A 102 -18.04 -6.58 -7.79
C GLN A 102 -17.81 -8.06 -7.48
N ASP A 103 -18.15 -8.91 -8.45
CA ASP A 103 -18.00 -10.36 -8.40
C ASP A 103 -17.16 -10.91 -9.55
N LYS A 104 -16.73 -10.04 -10.48
CA LYS A 104 -16.01 -10.44 -11.68
C LYS A 104 -14.52 -10.56 -11.44
N HIS A 105 -14.00 -11.76 -11.54
CA HIS A 105 -12.56 -12.01 -11.64
C HIS A 105 -12.06 -11.59 -13.03
N VAL A 106 -11.01 -10.77 -13.08
CA VAL A 106 -10.37 -10.35 -14.34
C VAL A 106 -9.18 -11.20 -14.69
N CYS A 107 -8.66 -11.93 -13.72
CA CYS A 107 -7.58 -12.90 -13.86
C CYS A 107 -7.69 -13.94 -12.75
N PHE A 108 -7.13 -15.11 -12.99
CA PHE A 108 -7.09 -16.22 -12.05
C PHE A 108 -6.13 -17.29 -12.56
N ASP A 109 -5.26 -17.81 -11.72
CA ASP A 109 -4.40 -18.95 -12.06
C ASP A 109 -4.72 -20.17 -11.18
N PRO A 110 -5.43 -21.19 -11.71
CA PRO A 110 -5.80 -22.37 -10.95
C PRO A 110 -4.59 -23.22 -10.54
N GLU A 111 -3.44 -23.08 -11.19
CA GLU A 111 -2.23 -23.82 -10.84
C GLU A 111 -1.49 -23.18 -9.66
N HIS A 112 -1.75 -21.89 -9.39
CA HIS A 112 -1.14 -21.12 -8.31
C HIS A 112 -2.09 -20.90 -7.13
N VAL A 113 -3.17 -21.65 -7.01
CA VAL A 113 -4.17 -21.54 -5.94
C VAL A 113 -4.14 -22.74 -4.99
N PRO A 114 -3.02 -23.07 -4.34
CA PRO A 114 -3.05 -24.09 -3.29
C PRO A 114 -3.89 -23.66 -2.07
N HIS A 115 -4.22 -22.36 -1.98
CA HIS A 115 -4.82 -21.74 -0.81
C HIS A 115 -6.32 -21.40 -0.95
N CYS A 116 -6.88 -21.37 -2.17
CA CYS A 116 -8.31 -21.10 -2.35
C CYS A 116 -9.16 -22.29 -1.87
N LYS A 117 -9.96 -22.07 -0.82
CA LYS A 117 -10.82 -23.11 -0.24
C LYS A 117 -12.09 -23.40 -1.05
N HIS A 118 -12.40 -22.53 -2.04
CA HIS A 118 -13.62 -22.61 -2.84
C HIS A 118 -13.37 -22.49 -4.35
N PRO A 119 -12.48 -23.32 -4.93
CA PRO A 119 -12.15 -23.20 -6.36
C PRO A 119 -13.37 -23.43 -7.27
N GLU A 120 -14.41 -24.14 -6.80
CA GLU A 120 -15.64 -24.35 -7.55
C GLU A 120 -16.47 -23.08 -7.76
N LYS A 121 -16.22 -22.03 -7.00
CA LYS A 121 -16.90 -20.72 -7.12
C LYS A 121 -16.19 -19.77 -8.07
N LEU A 122 -15.01 -20.13 -8.54
CA LEU A 122 -14.22 -19.30 -9.44
C LEU A 122 -14.74 -19.49 -10.87
N LEU A 123 -15.45 -18.49 -11.36
CA LEU A 123 -16.09 -18.53 -12.69
C LEU A 123 -15.20 -17.94 -13.81
N TYR A 124 -13.90 -17.87 -13.56
CA TYR A 124 -12.97 -17.35 -14.55
C TYR A 124 -12.65 -18.40 -15.63
N THR A 125 -12.78 -18.00 -16.89
CA THR A 125 -12.51 -18.83 -18.07
C THR A 125 -11.51 -18.18 -19.03
N GLY A 126 -10.82 -17.13 -18.58
CA GLY A 126 -9.86 -16.38 -19.37
C GLY A 126 -8.48 -17.05 -19.46
N PRO A 127 -7.50 -16.36 -20.06
CA PRO A 127 -6.13 -16.86 -20.14
C PRO A 127 -5.45 -16.84 -18.77
N ILE A 128 -4.47 -17.74 -18.59
CA ILE A 128 -3.55 -17.74 -17.46
C ILE A 128 -2.37 -16.85 -17.81
N PHE A 129 -2.03 -15.93 -16.91
CA PHE A 129 -0.92 -14.99 -17.06
C PHE A 129 0.29 -15.44 -16.26
N LYS A 130 1.48 -15.06 -16.70
CA LYS A 130 2.75 -15.43 -16.09
C LYS A 130 3.46 -14.19 -15.51
N ALA A 131 4.44 -14.40 -14.65
CA ALA A 131 5.24 -13.31 -14.07
C ALA A 131 6.21 -12.70 -15.11
N THR A 132 5.67 -12.16 -16.19
CA THR A 132 6.40 -11.40 -17.22
C THR A 132 5.89 -9.95 -17.24
N TYR A 133 6.74 -9.02 -17.66
CA TYR A 133 6.34 -7.61 -17.75
C TYR A 133 5.05 -7.40 -18.56
N ASP A 134 4.95 -8.05 -19.72
CA ASP A 134 3.80 -7.88 -20.61
C ASP A 134 2.51 -8.44 -20.01
N ASP A 135 2.58 -9.58 -19.34
CA ASP A 135 1.43 -10.18 -18.66
C ASP A 135 1.01 -9.36 -17.43
N ILE A 136 1.97 -8.92 -16.60
CA ILE A 136 1.70 -8.05 -15.45
C ILE A 136 1.02 -6.76 -15.92
N GLN A 137 1.54 -6.11 -16.96
CA GLN A 137 0.94 -4.90 -17.52
C GLN A 137 -0.47 -5.17 -18.07
N HIS A 138 -0.67 -6.30 -18.76
CA HIS A 138 -1.97 -6.68 -19.29
C HIS A 138 -3.00 -6.87 -18.17
N VAL A 139 -2.63 -7.55 -17.08
CA VAL A 139 -3.50 -7.73 -15.90
C VAL A 139 -3.88 -6.38 -15.29
N ILE A 140 -2.92 -5.46 -15.13
CA ILE A 140 -3.18 -4.11 -14.61
C ILE A 140 -4.18 -3.37 -15.51
N ASP A 141 -4.00 -3.45 -16.83
CA ASP A 141 -4.87 -2.76 -17.80
C ASP A 141 -6.30 -3.33 -17.76
N GLU A 142 -6.46 -4.65 -17.73
CA GLU A 142 -7.76 -5.29 -17.64
C GLU A 142 -8.44 -5.04 -16.28
N ALA A 143 -7.68 -5.04 -15.18
CA ALA A 143 -8.22 -4.71 -13.86
C ALA A 143 -8.76 -3.26 -13.82
N ASN A 144 -7.96 -2.30 -14.27
CA ASN A 144 -8.39 -0.89 -14.34
C ASN A 144 -9.65 -0.72 -15.20
N LYS A 145 -9.71 -1.36 -16.39
CA LYS A 145 -10.86 -1.33 -17.30
C LYS A 145 -12.12 -1.91 -16.68
N ASN A 146 -11.98 -2.89 -15.80
CA ASN A 146 -13.08 -3.55 -15.11
C ASN A 146 -13.40 -2.93 -13.73
N GLY A 147 -12.86 -1.74 -13.43
CA GLY A 147 -13.24 -0.97 -12.24
C GLY A 147 -12.49 -1.35 -10.97
N TYR A 148 -11.24 -1.83 -11.09
CA TYR A 148 -10.36 -2.04 -9.95
C TYR A 148 -9.30 -0.94 -9.83
N LEU A 149 -8.81 -0.72 -8.63
CA LEU A 149 -7.52 -0.10 -8.36
C LEU A 149 -6.51 -1.22 -8.11
N VAL A 150 -5.29 -1.09 -8.63
CA VAL A 150 -4.28 -2.15 -8.55
C VAL A 150 -3.09 -1.70 -7.71
N CYS A 151 -2.73 -2.49 -6.71
CA CYS A 151 -1.52 -2.34 -5.90
C CYS A 151 -0.51 -3.41 -6.28
N PHE A 152 0.76 -3.03 -6.39
CA PHE A 152 1.88 -3.94 -6.56
C PHE A 152 2.37 -4.37 -5.18
N ASN A 153 2.23 -5.66 -4.86
CA ASN A 153 2.47 -6.18 -3.52
C ASN A 153 3.95 -6.52 -3.30
N HIS A 154 4.43 -6.37 -2.09
CA HIS A 154 5.70 -6.84 -1.51
C HIS A 154 6.83 -7.17 -2.51
N PRO A 155 7.26 -6.24 -3.40
CA PRO A 155 8.23 -6.52 -4.46
C PRO A 155 9.57 -7.03 -3.93
N TYR A 156 9.96 -6.65 -2.74
CA TYR A 156 11.21 -7.10 -2.12
C TYR A 156 11.13 -8.56 -1.65
N TRP A 157 9.96 -8.99 -1.13
CA TRP A 157 9.71 -10.40 -0.80
C TRP A 157 9.69 -11.28 -2.06
N SER A 158 9.03 -10.81 -3.11
CA SER A 158 8.96 -11.50 -4.41
C SER A 158 10.30 -11.49 -5.16
N VAL A 159 11.30 -10.73 -4.65
CA VAL A 159 12.61 -10.54 -5.31
C VAL A 159 12.46 -10.01 -6.74
N GLU A 160 11.46 -9.13 -6.94
CA GLU A 160 11.18 -8.55 -8.25
C GLU A 160 12.27 -7.56 -8.68
N PRO A 161 12.91 -7.75 -9.83
CA PRO A 161 13.86 -6.77 -10.36
C PRO A 161 13.17 -5.43 -10.67
N HIS A 162 13.82 -4.30 -10.38
CA HIS A 162 13.29 -2.96 -10.66
C HIS A 162 12.80 -2.79 -12.11
N GLY A 163 13.44 -3.46 -13.07
CA GLY A 163 13.04 -3.45 -14.48
C GLY A 163 11.63 -3.99 -14.73
N ASP A 164 11.14 -4.84 -13.85
CA ASP A 164 9.86 -5.51 -14.01
C ASP A 164 8.67 -4.66 -13.55
N TYR A 165 8.87 -3.69 -12.65
CA TYR A 165 7.77 -2.88 -12.14
C TYR A 165 7.94 -1.35 -12.29
N PHE A 166 9.15 -0.81 -12.43
CA PHE A 166 9.35 0.64 -12.52
C PHE A 166 8.65 1.28 -13.72
N ASN A 167 8.46 0.55 -14.81
CA ASN A 167 7.82 1.03 -16.02
C ASN A 167 6.32 0.68 -16.12
N LEU A 168 5.76 -0.09 -15.19
CA LEU A 168 4.35 -0.44 -15.17
C LEU A 168 3.48 0.83 -15.11
N LYS A 169 2.36 0.79 -15.83
CA LYS A 169 1.39 1.90 -15.88
C LYS A 169 0.07 1.46 -15.27
N GLY A 170 -0.69 2.44 -14.76
CA GLY A 170 -2.02 2.17 -14.24
C GLY A 170 -2.05 1.63 -12.80
N LEU A 171 -0.90 1.46 -12.14
CA LEU A 171 -0.87 1.15 -10.72
C LEU A 171 -1.45 2.30 -9.89
N PHE A 172 -2.30 1.97 -8.94
CA PHE A 172 -2.70 2.86 -7.87
C PHE A 172 -1.55 3.06 -6.88
N ALA A 173 -0.94 1.94 -6.42
CA ALA A 173 0.03 1.94 -5.34
C ALA A 173 1.06 0.81 -5.47
N MET A 174 2.09 0.89 -4.62
CA MET A 174 3.04 -0.17 -4.34
C MET A 174 3.17 -0.33 -2.82
N GLU A 175 3.23 -1.55 -2.33
CA GLU A 175 3.54 -1.81 -0.92
C GLU A 175 4.97 -1.39 -0.59
N ILE A 176 5.08 -0.58 0.46
CA ILE A 176 6.35 -0.15 1.05
C ILE A 176 6.68 -0.92 2.32
N ASN A 177 5.67 -1.52 2.93
CA ASN A 177 5.75 -2.43 4.07
C ASN A 177 4.74 -3.55 3.90
N ASN A 178 5.18 -4.75 4.23
CA ASN A 178 4.37 -5.95 4.36
C ASN A 178 4.80 -6.65 5.66
N THR A 179 3.89 -6.69 6.65
CA THR A 179 4.21 -7.14 8.00
C THR A 179 4.39 -8.66 8.07
N SER A 180 3.68 -9.41 7.22
CA SER A 180 3.76 -10.88 7.15
C SER A 180 5.07 -11.38 6.53
N ALA A 181 5.69 -10.58 5.67
CA ALA A 181 6.98 -10.93 5.11
C ALA A 181 8.06 -10.94 6.21
N SER A 182 9.13 -11.71 6.01
CA SER A 182 10.22 -11.77 6.99
C SER A 182 10.84 -10.39 7.24
N ASP A 183 11.40 -10.18 8.43
CA ASP A 183 11.97 -8.92 8.89
C ASP A 183 12.91 -8.24 7.88
N TYR A 184 13.59 -9.00 7.03
CA TYR A 184 14.48 -8.45 6.00
C TYR A 184 13.80 -8.20 4.66
N SER A 185 12.65 -8.82 4.36
CA SER A 185 12.00 -8.79 3.05
C SER A 185 10.67 -8.01 3.02
N GLY A 186 10.15 -7.60 4.19
CA GLY A 186 8.90 -6.86 4.30
C GLY A 186 8.98 -5.38 3.93
N HIS A 187 10.18 -4.82 3.71
CA HIS A 187 10.39 -3.39 3.58
C HIS A 187 10.85 -2.98 2.19
N SER A 188 9.94 -2.46 1.38
CA SER A 188 10.22 -1.88 0.05
C SER A 188 10.32 -0.36 0.06
N PHE A 189 10.56 0.25 1.22
CA PHE A 189 10.61 1.70 1.39
C PHE A 189 11.66 2.40 0.51
N TYR A 190 12.85 1.81 0.39
CA TYR A 190 13.91 2.39 -0.43
C TYR A 190 13.64 2.21 -1.92
N ASP A 191 13.08 1.09 -2.32
CA ASP A 191 12.68 0.79 -3.70
C ASP A 191 11.59 1.76 -4.15
N TYR A 192 10.62 2.04 -3.28
CA TYR A 192 9.62 3.06 -3.53
C TYR A 192 10.27 4.44 -3.75
N GLY A 193 11.32 4.76 -3.02
CA GLY A 193 12.08 5.99 -3.21
C GLY A 193 12.68 6.12 -4.60
N LEU A 194 13.15 5.02 -5.18
CA LEU A 194 13.64 4.97 -6.56
C LEU A 194 12.48 5.00 -7.57
N LEU A 195 11.42 4.21 -7.34
CA LEU A 195 10.23 4.21 -8.18
C LEU A 195 9.65 5.62 -8.34
N ALA A 196 9.61 6.41 -7.28
CA ALA A 196 9.09 7.77 -7.27
C ALA A 196 9.82 8.73 -8.25
N GLU A 197 11.05 8.45 -8.65
CA GLU A 197 11.77 9.20 -9.70
C GLU A 197 11.24 8.86 -11.10
N TYR A 198 10.75 7.65 -11.32
CA TYR A 198 10.27 7.15 -12.61
C TYR A 198 8.76 7.28 -12.78
N ASN A 199 8.01 6.97 -11.70
CA ASN A 199 6.55 6.96 -11.72
C ASN A 199 5.97 7.67 -10.49
N ARG A 200 5.65 8.95 -10.65
CA ARG A 200 5.14 9.82 -9.59
C ARG A 200 3.66 9.59 -9.26
N THR A 201 2.98 8.77 -10.04
CA THR A 201 1.55 8.52 -9.86
C THR A 201 1.26 7.33 -8.94
N VAL A 202 2.26 6.54 -8.56
CA VAL A 202 2.11 5.40 -7.64
C VAL A 202 2.12 5.90 -6.20
N ALA A 203 1.13 5.52 -5.40
CA ALA A 203 1.06 5.84 -3.98
C ALA A 203 1.84 4.80 -3.14
N PRO A 204 2.37 5.18 -1.96
CA PRO A 204 2.92 4.21 -1.02
C PRO A 204 1.80 3.59 -0.18
N VAL A 205 1.81 2.28 -0.03
CA VAL A 205 0.91 1.53 0.85
C VAL A 205 1.73 0.81 1.91
N GLY A 206 1.39 1.04 3.19
CA GLY A 206 1.78 0.14 4.27
C GLY A 206 0.64 -0.84 4.51
N ALA A 207 0.95 -2.12 4.60
CA ALA A 207 -0.03 -3.18 4.79
C ALA A 207 0.55 -4.33 5.61
N ASP A 208 -0.31 -5.24 6.04
CA ASP A 208 0.08 -6.35 6.88
C ASP A 208 0.25 -7.66 6.10
N ASP A 209 -0.62 -7.94 5.11
CA ASP A 209 -0.66 -9.26 4.46
C ASP A 209 -0.87 -10.37 5.49
N ASN A 210 -1.72 -10.09 6.47
CA ASN A 210 -1.90 -10.94 7.63
C ASN A 210 -2.62 -12.24 7.30
N HIS A 211 -2.10 -13.34 7.79
CA HIS A 211 -2.70 -14.69 7.73
C HIS A 211 -3.14 -15.17 9.12
N ASN A 212 -2.61 -14.56 10.19
CA ASN A 212 -2.92 -14.87 11.59
C ASN A 212 -2.69 -16.35 11.96
N LEU A 213 -1.74 -17.02 11.30
CA LEU A 213 -1.45 -18.44 11.50
C LEU A 213 -0.68 -18.70 12.79
N VAL A 214 0.07 -17.71 13.27
CA VAL A 214 0.87 -17.82 14.49
C VAL A 214 0.11 -17.16 15.62
N LEU A 215 -0.60 -17.97 16.39
CA LEU A 215 -1.30 -17.55 17.60
C LEU A 215 -0.50 -17.82 18.89
N ASP A 216 0.78 -18.18 18.76
CA ASP A 216 1.64 -18.44 19.91
C ASP A 216 2.13 -17.10 20.47
N PRO A 217 1.71 -16.71 21.70
CA PRO A 217 2.13 -15.45 22.32
C PRO A 217 3.63 -15.40 22.63
N ASP A 218 4.32 -16.54 22.60
CA ASP A 218 5.77 -16.64 22.82
C ASP A 218 6.57 -16.54 21.52
N VAL A 219 5.92 -16.50 20.35
CA VAL A 219 6.56 -16.26 19.05
C VAL A 219 6.46 -14.77 18.73
N ASP A 220 7.58 -14.09 18.69
CA ASP A 220 7.73 -12.63 18.52
C ASP A 220 7.46 -12.16 17.06
N HIS A 221 6.56 -12.85 16.34
CA HIS A 221 6.18 -12.53 14.96
C HIS A 221 4.67 -12.46 14.80
N SER A 222 4.09 -11.32 15.17
CA SER A 222 2.77 -10.98 14.69
C SER A 222 2.86 -10.52 13.24
N ASP A 223 2.09 -11.12 12.34
CA ASP A 223 1.91 -10.68 10.95
C ASP A 223 0.88 -9.54 10.83
N SER A 224 0.54 -8.88 11.92
CA SER A 224 -0.54 -7.89 12.00
C SER A 224 -0.09 -6.62 12.71
N PHE A 225 -0.70 -5.48 12.32
CA PHE A 225 -0.57 -4.15 12.94
C PHE A 225 0.80 -3.47 12.75
N GLY A 226 1.71 -4.03 11.95
CA GLY A 226 3.03 -3.47 11.70
C GLY A 226 3.03 -2.41 10.60
N GLY A 227 2.13 -2.52 9.62
CA GLY A 227 1.98 -1.57 8.52
C GLY A 227 0.57 -1.00 8.41
N TYR A 228 0.43 0.24 7.96
CA TYR A 228 -0.87 0.82 7.66
C TYR A 228 -0.79 1.92 6.60
N THR A 229 -1.93 2.13 5.97
CA THR A 229 -2.16 3.25 5.06
C THR A 229 -3.15 4.22 5.71
N MET A 230 -2.81 5.51 5.76
CA MET A 230 -3.77 6.55 6.13
C MET A 230 -4.49 7.07 4.90
N ILE A 231 -5.82 7.10 4.94
CA ILE A 231 -6.69 7.56 3.85
C ILE A 231 -7.40 8.84 4.31
N TYR A 232 -7.32 9.91 3.52
CA TYR A 232 -7.92 11.21 3.82
C TYR A 232 -9.21 11.41 3.02
N THR A 233 -10.34 11.59 3.73
CA THR A 233 -11.63 11.90 3.11
C THR A 233 -12.60 12.52 4.10
N ASP A 234 -13.49 13.41 3.64
CA ASP A 234 -14.65 13.90 4.40
C ASP A 234 -15.85 12.93 4.31
N ASP A 235 -15.81 11.98 3.35
CA ASP A 235 -16.87 11.00 3.11
C ASP A 235 -16.43 9.62 3.61
N PHE A 236 -16.85 9.25 4.83
CA PHE A 236 -16.60 7.91 5.37
C PHE A 236 -17.68 6.94 4.85
N SER A 237 -17.63 6.69 3.57
CA SER A 237 -18.40 5.65 2.88
C SER A 237 -17.47 4.80 2.02
N TYR A 238 -17.95 3.64 1.56
CA TYR A 238 -17.20 2.81 0.61
C TYR A 238 -16.74 3.64 -0.60
N ALA A 239 -17.66 4.37 -1.21
CA ALA A 239 -17.37 5.22 -2.39
C ALA A 239 -16.38 6.35 -2.07
N GLY A 240 -16.51 6.98 -0.89
CA GLY A 240 -15.61 8.04 -0.45
C GLY A 240 -14.20 7.54 -0.20
N ILE A 241 -14.04 6.38 0.44
CA ILE A 241 -12.75 5.71 0.67
C ILE A 241 -12.08 5.36 -0.68
N LEU A 242 -12.78 4.64 -1.57
CA LEU A 242 -12.23 4.26 -2.88
C LEU A 242 -11.92 5.48 -3.76
N SER A 243 -12.72 6.54 -3.69
CA SER A 243 -12.45 7.80 -4.39
C SER A 243 -11.20 8.51 -3.86
N ALA A 244 -10.99 8.51 -2.54
CA ALA A 244 -9.76 9.04 -1.93
C ALA A 244 -8.53 8.22 -2.34
N MET A 245 -8.63 6.90 -2.34
CA MET A 245 -7.58 6.02 -2.86
C MET A 245 -7.28 6.33 -4.33
N GLU A 246 -8.29 6.46 -5.18
CA GLU A 246 -8.11 6.77 -6.60
C GLU A 246 -7.40 8.12 -6.82
N ARG A 247 -7.71 9.14 -6.01
CA ARG A 247 -6.99 10.42 -6.00
C ARG A 247 -5.61 10.33 -5.36
N ARG A 248 -5.30 9.23 -4.69
CA ARG A 248 -4.05 9.01 -3.92
C ARG A 248 -3.90 9.99 -2.76
N ASP A 249 -5.01 10.30 -2.11
CA ASP A 249 -5.07 11.07 -0.87
C ASP A 249 -4.69 10.17 0.31
N VAL A 250 -3.51 9.57 0.23
CA VAL A 250 -3.03 8.54 1.16
C VAL A 250 -1.52 8.71 1.44
N TYR A 251 -1.07 8.11 2.56
CA TYR A 251 0.34 7.82 2.78
C TYR A 251 0.51 6.46 3.47
N GLY A 252 1.66 5.82 3.28
CA GLY A 252 2.02 4.57 3.96
C GLY A 252 2.90 4.82 5.19
N SER A 253 2.68 4.03 6.25
CA SER A 253 3.38 4.16 7.52
C SER A 253 3.53 2.82 8.25
N THR A 254 4.52 2.77 9.14
CA THR A 254 4.73 1.69 10.12
C THR A 254 4.72 2.21 11.57
N GLY A 255 4.21 3.44 11.82
CA GLY A 255 4.13 3.97 13.18
C GLY A 255 4.25 5.49 13.29
N ILE A 256 4.57 6.19 12.20
CA ILE A 256 4.66 7.66 12.20
C ILE A 256 3.44 8.24 11.48
N ASP A 257 2.76 9.19 12.13
CA ASP A 257 1.63 9.90 11.54
C ASP A 257 1.99 11.31 11.11
N PHE A 258 1.57 11.68 9.89
CA PHE A 258 1.59 13.07 9.47
C PHE A 258 0.34 13.79 10.00
N ASP A 259 0.56 14.95 10.63
CA ASP A 259 -0.48 15.91 11.04
C ASP A 259 -0.68 16.97 9.97
N GLU A 260 0.39 17.39 9.31
CA GLU A 260 0.35 18.36 8.22
C GLU A 260 1.49 18.14 7.23
N VAL A 261 1.17 18.23 5.93
CA VAL A 261 2.14 18.45 4.86
C VAL A 261 1.55 19.48 3.93
N SER A 262 2.11 20.69 3.96
CA SER A 262 1.56 21.83 3.22
C SER A 262 2.65 22.76 2.68
N VAL A 263 2.29 23.64 1.76
CA VAL A 263 3.16 24.65 1.17
C VAL A 263 2.54 26.03 1.34
N THR A 264 3.35 26.99 1.79
CA THR A 264 2.98 28.41 1.82
C THR A 264 4.07 29.20 1.10
N GLY A 265 3.74 29.76 -0.05
CA GLY A 265 4.73 30.42 -0.91
C GLY A 265 5.77 29.45 -1.45
N ASP A 266 7.00 29.56 -0.98
CA ASP A 266 8.11 28.67 -1.32
C ASP A 266 8.63 27.87 -0.12
N VAL A 267 7.82 27.75 0.93
CA VAL A 267 8.15 27.00 2.14
C VAL A 267 7.25 25.77 2.26
N LEU A 268 7.86 24.61 2.36
CA LEU A 268 7.23 23.34 2.73
C LEU A 268 7.16 23.25 4.26
N HIS A 269 5.96 23.06 4.80
CA HIS A 269 5.69 22.83 6.22
C HIS A 269 5.32 21.37 6.44
N ILE A 270 5.92 20.74 7.44
CA ILE A 270 5.68 19.35 7.82
C ILE A 270 5.46 19.30 9.32
N ALA A 271 4.39 18.64 9.76
CA ALA A 271 4.16 18.24 11.15
C ALA A 271 3.83 16.76 11.21
N CYS A 272 4.34 16.06 12.22
CA CYS A 272 4.15 14.62 12.41
C CYS A 272 4.29 14.23 13.88
N THR A 273 3.93 12.98 14.19
CA THR A 273 4.26 12.37 15.50
C THR A 273 5.78 12.34 15.72
N PRO A 274 6.26 12.21 16.97
CA PRO A 274 7.69 12.24 17.28
C PRO A 274 8.48 11.19 16.46
N CYS A 275 9.53 11.65 15.76
CA CYS A 275 10.43 10.82 14.97
C CYS A 275 11.87 11.31 15.09
N THR A 276 12.85 10.57 14.61
CA THR A 276 14.26 10.97 14.68
C THR A 276 14.71 11.78 13.47
N SER A 277 13.97 11.73 12.35
CA SER A 277 14.31 12.47 11.14
C SER A 277 13.07 12.78 10.30
N ILE A 278 12.94 14.05 9.89
CA ILE A 278 11.98 14.53 8.89
C ILE A 278 12.79 14.94 7.66
N MET A 279 12.47 14.35 6.52
CA MET A 279 13.16 14.57 5.26
C MET A 279 12.20 15.00 4.15
N ALA A 280 12.68 15.86 3.27
CA ALA A 280 12.00 16.24 2.03
C ALA A 280 12.93 16.02 0.83
N CYS A 281 12.40 15.38 -0.22
CA CYS A 281 13.06 15.22 -1.51
C CYS A 281 12.35 16.11 -2.54
N PHE A 282 13.15 16.82 -3.33
CA PHE A 282 12.69 17.76 -4.34
C PHE A 282 13.08 17.34 -5.79
N GLY A 283 13.35 16.05 -5.95
CA GLY A 283 13.81 15.43 -7.20
C GLY A 283 15.32 15.20 -7.24
N GLY A 284 15.72 14.03 -7.70
CA GLY A 284 17.12 13.61 -7.74
C GLY A 284 17.77 13.65 -6.36
N ARG A 285 18.94 14.29 -6.27
CA ARG A 285 19.66 14.42 -4.99
C ARG A 285 19.37 15.70 -4.20
N ARG A 286 18.26 16.37 -4.45
CA ARG A 286 17.85 17.60 -3.75
C ARG A 286 17.10 17.24 -2.46
N TRP A 287 17.84 16.90 -1.42
CA TRP A 287 17.32 16.51 -0.12
C TRP A 287 17.47 17.60 0.91
N ARG A 288 16.51 17.72 1.82
CA ARG A 288 16.60 18.50 3.05
C ARG A 288 16.20 17.61 4.20
N GLU A 289 16.88 17.77 5.33
CA GLU A 289 16.62 16.95 6.52
C GLU A 289 16.68 17.82 7.78
N LYS A 290 15.74 17.56 8.69
CA LYS A 290 15.81 17.96 10.09
C LYS A 290 15.92 16.69 10.92
N ARG A 291 17.04 16.55 11.64
CA ARG A 291 17.38 15.37 12.43
C ARG A 291 17.48 15.70 13.90
N ALA A 292 16.95 14.81 14.74
CA ALA A 292 17.21 14.81 16.17
C ALA A 292 18.49 14.03 16.50
N TYR A 293 19.13 14.40 17.59
CA TYR A 293 20.35 13.77 18.12
C TYR A 293 20.15 13.45 19.60
N ASP A 294 21.03 12.60 20.14
CA ASP A 294 21.12 12.30 21.59
C ASP A 294 19.82 11.79 22.22
N GLY A 295 19.08 10.91 21.47
CA GLY A 295 17.84 10.32 21.96
C GLY A 295 16.62 11.24 21.88
N ASN A 296 16.79 12.47 21.38
CA ASN A 296 15.67 13.40 21.15
C ASN A 296 14.84 13.02 19.91
N THR A 297 13.69 13.69 19.77
CA THR A 297 12.80 13.57 18.60
C THR A 297 12.50 14.96 18.02
N VAL A 298 12.02 14.96 16.78
CA VAL A 298 11.45 16.12 16.10
C VAL A 298 10.01 15.82 15.71
N THR A 299 9.17 16.84 15.70
CA THR A 299 7.74 16.75 15.35
C THR A 299 7.35 17.70 14.21
N ALA A 300 8.23 18.61 13.81
CA ALA A 300 7.96 19.53 12.72
C ALA A 300 9.25 19.96 12.01
N ALA A 301 9.13 20.30 10.74
CA ALA A 301 10.19 20.87 9.93
C ALA A 301 9.63 21.89 8.92
N GLU A 302 10.45 22.86 8.57
CA GLU A 302 10.20 23.78 7.47
C GLU A 302 11.40 23.75 6.51
N PHE A 303 11.12 23.68 5.21
CA PHE A 303 12.16 23.66 4.19
C PHE A 303 11.82 24.63 3.06
N ALA A 304 12.79 25.45 2.66
CA ALA A 304 12.67 26.21 1.43
C ALA A 304 12.66 25.24 0.23
N ILE A 305 11.68 25.39 -0.64
CA ILE A 305 11.55 24.59 -1.88
C ILE A 305 12.55 25.15 -2.89
N PRO A 306 13.48 24.34 -3.42
CA PRO A 306 14.41 24.79 -4.47
C PRO A 306 13.68 25.27 -5.73
N GLU A 307 14.19 26.29 -6.39
CA GLU A 307 13.58 26.83 -7.63
C GLU A 307 13.51 25.79 -8.76
N ASP A 308 14.45 24.85 -8.80
CA ASP A 308 14.55 23.75 -9.76
C ASP A 308 13.95 22.44 -9.23
N ALA A 309 13.12 22.48 -8.18
CA ALA A 309 12.42 21.31 -7.68
C ALA A 309 11.48 20.76 -8.74
N THR A 310 11.51 19.43 -8.93
CA THR A 310 10.68 18.74 -9.92
C THR A 310 9.45 18.09 -9.29
N TYR A 311 9.50 17.79 -7.99
CA TYR A 311 8.41 17.29 -7.17
C TYR A 311 8.71 17.55 -5.68
N ILE A 312 7.76 17.26 -4.81
CA ILE A 312 7.93 17.24 -3.35
C ILE A 312 7.50 15.88 -2.84
N ARG A 313 8.39 15.16 -2.15
CA ARG A 313 8.07 13.95 -1.38
C ARG A 313 8.59 14.10 0.03
N VAL A 314 7.76 13.78 1.02
CA VAL A 314 8.12 13.81 2.43
C VAL A 314 8.23 12.38 2.96
N PHE A 315 9.23 12.15 3.79
CA PHE A 315 9.34 10.92 4.55
C PHE A 315 9.98 11.17 5.93
N CYS A 316 9.52 10.41 6.90
CA CYS A 316 9.97 10.46 8.28
C CYS A 316 10.49 9.08 8.67
N THR A 317 11.51 9.06 9.53
CA THR A 317 12.05 7.81 10.06
C THR A 317 12.31 7.95 11.55
N ASN A 318 12.09 6.88 12.29
CA ASN A 318 12.46 6.76 13.69
C ASN A 318 13.48 5.64 13.87
N ARG A 319 14.70 5.99 14.24
CA ARG A 319 15.79 5.01 14.44
C ARG A 319 15.68 4.23 15.75
N GLN A 320 14.79 4.66 16.65
CA GLN A 320 14.64 4.01 17.95
C GLN A 320 13.84 2.71 17.84
N ASP A 321 12.86 2.66 16.94
CA ASP A 321 11.97 1.53 16.73
C ASP A 321 11.92 1.04 15.27
N GLY A 322 12.64 1.72 14.36
CA GLY A 322 12.66 1.39 12.93
C GLY A 322 11.46 1.89 12.15
N SER A 323 10.50 2.56 12.79
CA SER A 323 9.29 3.03 12.11
C SER A 323 9.57 4.12 11.07
N TYR A 324 8.72 4.20 10.07
CA TYR A 324 8.81 5.19 9.00
C TYR A 324 7.43 5.54 8.43
N ALA A 325 7.36 6.67 7.74
CA ALA A 325 6.22 7.06 6.93
C ALA A 325 6.68 7.80 5.68
N THR A 326 5.97 7.65 4.57
CA THR A 326 6.26 8.40 3.35
C THR A 326 5.00 8.77 2.59
N THR A 327 5.03 9.98 2.00
CA THR A 327 4.03 10.42 1.03
C THR A 327 4.40 9.95 -0.37
N ARG A 328 3.44 10.07 -1.31
CA ARG A 328 3.78 10.06 -2.72
C ARG A 328 4.53 11.34 -3.12
N PRO A 329 5.15 11.38 -4.31
CA PRO A 329 5.59 12.64 -4.90
C PRO A 329 4.39 13.51 -5.30
N TYR A 330 4.46 14.79 -4.97
CA TYR A 330 3.49 15.81 -5.38
C TYR A 330 4.14 16.76 -6.37
N ASP A 331 3.35 17.26 -7.32
CA ASP A 331 3.81 18.37 -8.16
C ASP A 331 4.12 19.60 -7.30
N VAL A 332 5.16 20.32 -7.67
CA VAL A 332 5.48 21.58 -6.99
C VAL A 332 4.36 22.59 -7.30
N PRO A 333 3.67 23.15 -6.28
CA PRO A 333 2.64 24.12 -6.51
C PRO A 333 3.18 25.32 -7.29
N LYS A 334 2.50 25.65 -8.39
CA LYS A 334 2.89 26.84 -9.19
C LYS A 334 2.76 28.09 -8.32
N LYS A 335 3.79 28.92 -8.28
CA LYS A 335 3.70 30.26 -7.68
C LYS A 335 2.52 30.98 -8.38
N ALA A 336 1.57 31.48 -7.60
CA ALA A 336 0.59 32.41 -8.14
C ALA A 336 1.38 33.55 -8.82
N GLN A 337 1.16 33.75 -10.12
CA GLN A 337 1.75 34.88 -10.80
C GLN A 337 1.21 36.13 -10.11
N ALA A 338 2.10 36.91 -9.51
CA ALA A 338 1.79 38.17 -8.85
C ALA A 338 1.38 39.24 -9.87
#